data_6fef94f756f08b91929701f34d272f26
#
_entry.id   6fef94f756f08b91929701f34d272f26
#
_cell.length_a   1.000
_cell.length_b   1.000
_cell.length_c   1.000
_cell.angle_alpha   90.00
_cell.angle_beta   90.00
_cell.angle_gamma   90.00
#
_symmetry.space_group_name_H-M   'P 1'
#
loop_
_entity.id
_entity.type
_entity.pdbx_description
1 polymer ?
#
loop_
_entity_poly.entity_id
_entity_poly.type
_entity_poly.pdbx_seq_one_letter_code
_entity_poly.pdbx_strand_id
1 'polypeptide(L)'
;MTPPELPGLGRFLTLADVAEVLNISASQAYALVRSGELPAIKIGGNGHWRIEREVLESFITAKYEETRRLGLWHQADFADLPEFFAPASGA
;
A
#
# COMPACT_ATOMS: atom_id res chain seq x y z
N MET A 1 18.59 -9.07 -17.67
CA MET A 1 19.37 -8.08 -17.02
C MET A 1 18.74 -6.71 -17.20
N THR A 2 18.75 -6.00 -16.18
CA THR A 2 18.15 -4.69 -16.22
C THR A 2 19.07 -3.74 -16.94
N PRO A 3 18.55 -2.98 -17.84
CA PRO A 3 19.36 -1.99 -18.50
C PRO A 3 19.67 -0.88 -17.54
N PRO A 4 20.83 -0.90 -16.98
CA PRO A 4 21.20 0.16 -16.04
C PRO A 4 21.30 1.51 -16.68
N GLU A 5 21.36 1.49 -18.00
CA GLU A 5 21.46 2.72 -18.72
C GLU A 5 20.17 3.53 -18.70
N LEU A 6 19.10 2.96 -18.21
CA LEU A 6 17.82 3.68 -18.09
C LEU A 6 17.47 3.81 -16.62
N PRO A 7 18.16 4.70 -15.92
CA PRO A 7 17.85 4.89 -14.51
C PRO A 7 16.41 5.34 -14.34
N GLY A 8 15.76 4.81 -13.35
CA GLY A 8 14.37 5.13 -13.14
C GLY A 8 13.40 4.21 -13.81
N LEU A 9 13.90 3.25 -14.59
CA LEU A 9 13.02 2.27 -15.20
C LEU A 9 12.34 1.49 -14.09
N GLY A 10 11.02 1.39 -14.15
CA GLY A 10 10.27 0.73 -13.10
C GLY A 10 10.01 1.61 -11.91
N ARG A 11 10.29 2.90 -12.04
CA ARG A 11 10.10 3.83 -10.96
C ARG A 11 8.63 4.07 -10.65
N PHE A 12 7.79 3.93 -11.65
CA PHE A 12 6.36 4.18 -11.49
C PHE A 12 5.57 2.90 -11.63
N LEU A 13 4.52 2.82 -10.83
CA LEU A 13 3.64 1.66 -10.80
C LEU A 13 2.24 2.08 -11.23
N THR A 14 1.52 1.12 -11.78
CA THR A 14 0.11 1.35 -12.08
C THR A 14 -0.73 1.00 -10.86
N LEU A 15 -2.03 1.34 -10.94
CA LEU A 15 -2.94 0.92 -9.88
C LEU A 15 -2.99 -0.60 -9.76
N ALA A 16 -2.92 -1.29 -10.89
CA ALA A 16 -2.91 -2.75 -10.87
C ALA A 16 -1.68 -3.27 -10.15
N ASP A 17 -0.54 -2.63 -10.41
CA ASP A 17 0.69 -3.02 -9.72
C ASP A 17 0.56 -2.85 -8.22
N VAL A 18 0.00 -1.72 -7.81
CA VAL A 18 -0.17 -1.43 -6.39
C VAL A 18 -1.09 -2.45 -5.74
N ALA A 19 -2.19 -2.76 -6.42
CA ALA A 19 -3.13 -3.74 -5.92
C ALA A 19 -2.45 -5.08 -5.71
N GLU A 20 -1.60 -5.44 -6.65
CA GLU A 20 -0.89 -6.72 -6.56
C GLU A 20 0.12 -6.71 -5.43
N VAL A 21 0.88 -5.63 -5.31
CA VAL A 21 1.89 -5.54 -4.26
C VAL A 21 1.25 -5.57 -2.88
N LEU A 22 0.16 -4.85 -2.71
CA LEU A 22 -0.52 -4.78 -1.42
C LEU A 22 -1.49 -5.93 -1.23
N ASN A 23 -1.72 -6.70 -2.27
CA ASN A 23 -2.67 -7.82 -2.24
C ASN A 23 -4.06 -7.35 -1.84
N ILE A 24 -4.51 -6.30 -2.50
CA ILE A 24 -5.84 -5.75 -2.29
C ILE A 24 -6.52 -5.66 -3.64
N SER A 25 -7.78 -5.31 -3.64
CA SER A 25 -8.53 -5.19 -4.88
C SER A 25 -8.15 -3.90 -5.60
N ALA A 26 -8.43 -3.86 -6.88
CA ALA A 26 -8.20 -2.66 -7.67
C ALA A 26 -9.01 -1.50 -7.12
N SER A 27 -10.23 -1.76 -6.67
CA SER A 27 -11.07 -0.73 -6.09
C SER A 27 -10.45 -0.14 -4.84
N GLN A 28 -9.86 -0.99 -4.02
CA GLN A 28 -9.22 -0.52 -2.81
C GLN A 28 -7.99 0.32 -3.13
N ALA A 29 -7.20 -0.12 -4.12
CA ALA A 29 -6.05 0.65 -4.53
C ALA A 29 -6.47 2.01 -5.05
N TYR A 30 -7.53 2.03 -5.85
CA TYR A 30 -8.05 3.29 -6.38
C TYR A 30 -8.52 4.20 -5.24
N ALA A 31 -9.18 3.63 -4.25
CA ALA A 31 -9.66 4.41 -3.12
C ALA A 31 -8.51 5.05 -2.35
N LEU A 32 -7.42 4.33 -2.18
CA LEU A 32 -6.25 4.87 -1.48
C LEU A 32 -5.69 6.07 -2.23
N VAL A 33 -5.62 5.96 -3.54
CA VAL A 33 -5.08 7.05 -4.36
C VAL A 33 -6.06 8.22 -4.37
N ARG A 34 -7.33 7.92 -4.52
CA ARG A 34 -8.32 8.96 -4.63
C ARG A 34 -8.47 9.77 -3.35
N SER A 35 -8.34 9.11 -2.22
CA SER A 35 -8.42 9.81 -0.93
C SER A 35 -7.17 10.61 -0.62
N GLY A 36 -6.10 10.38 -1.36
CA GLY A 36 -4.84 11.03 -1.08
C GLY A 36 -4.00 10.31 -0.06
N GLU A 37 -4.51 9.21 0.46
CA GLU A 37 -3.75 8.46 1.45
C GLU A 37 -2.48 7.89 0.83
N LEU A 38 -2.56 7.45 -0.41
CA LEU A 38 -1.40 7.00 -1.17
C LEU A 38 -1.15 8.03 -2.26
N PRO A 39 -0.11 8.85 -2.12
CA PRO A 39 0.13 9.88 -3.13
C PRO A 39 0.41 9.28 -4.50
N ALA A 40 -0.15 9.90 -5.51
CA ALA A 40 -0.01 9.43 -6.86
C ALA A 40 -0.17 10.60 -7.79
N ILE A 41 0.24 10.41 -9.03
CA ILE A 41 0.09 11.44 -10.03
C ILE A 41 -0.77 10.91 -11.16
N LYS A 42 -1.43 11.82 -11.82
CA LYS A 42 -2.30 11.50 -12.93
C LYS A 42 -1.65 12.00 -14.19
N ILE A 43 -1.46 11.13 -15.14
CA ILE A 43 -0.76 11.48 -16.36
C ILE A 43 -1.73 11.34 -17.52
N GLY A 44 -1.83 12.43 -18.29
CA GLY A 44 -2.66 12.42 -19.46
C GLY A 44 -4.11 12.73 -19.16
N GLY A 45 -4.85 13.02 -20.21
CA GLY A 45 -6.24 13.43 -20.07
C GLY A 45 -7.18 12.32 -19.66
N ASN A 46 -6.74 11.06 -19.81
CA ASN A 46 -7.59 9.93 -19.46
C ASN A 46 -7.42 9.51 -18.02
N GLY A 47 -6.61 10.22 -17.26
CA GLY A 47 -6.54 9.93 -15.85
C GLY A 47 -5.79 8.66 -15.53
N HIS A 48 -4.68 8.45 -16.18
CA HIS A 48 -3.85 7.29 -15.86
C HIS A 48 -3.05 7.58 -14.62
N TRP A 49 -3.38 6.86 -13.56
CA TRP A 49 -2.69 7.04 -12.28
C TRP A 49 -1.36 6.32 -12.30
N ARG A 50 -0.36 6.97 -11.72
CA ARG A 50 0.96 6.37 -11.55
C ARG A 50 1.44 6.65 -10.16
N ILE A 51 2.02 5.64 -9.53
CA ILE A 51 2.47 5.72 -8.15
C ILE A 51 3.96 5.47 -8.15
N GLU A 52 4.72 6.38 -7.60
CA GLU A 52 6.15 6.20 -7.51
C GLU A 52 6.47 5.05 -6.58
N ARG A 53 7.41 4.20 -6.98
CA ARG A 53 7.76 3.03 -6.18
C ARG A 53 8.17 3.43 -4.77
N GLU A 54 8.99 4.47 -4.65
CA GLU A 54 9.45 4.89 -3.34
C GLU A 54 8.30 5.43 -2.49
N VAL A 55 7.32 6.04 -3.13
CA VAL A 55 6.15 6.52 -2.39
C VAL A 55 5.37 5.35 -1.84
N LEU A 56 5.21 4.30 -2.63
CA LEU A 56 4.52 3.11 -2.15
C LEU A 56 5.29 2.47 -1.00
N GLU A 57 6.61 2.43 -1.09
CA GLU A 57 7.39 1.86 -0.01
C GLU A 57 7.27 2.67 1.27
N SER A 58 7.25 4.00 1.14
CA SER A 58 7.04 4.86 2.30
C SER A 58 5.66 4.65 2.89
N PHE A 59 4.68 4.48 2.03
CA PHE A 59 3.31 4.22 2.48
C PHE A 59 3.27 2.92 3.30
N ILE A 60 3.93 1.90 2.80
CA ILE A 60 3.94 0.62 3.50
C ILE A 60 4.62 0.75 4.86
N THR A 61 5.74 1.45 4.89
CA THR A 61 6.44 1.68 6.15
C THR A 61 5.57 2.43 7.14
N ALA A 62 4.87 3.45 6.65
CA ALA A 62 3.99 4.23 7.52
C ALA A 62 2.85 3.38 8.05
N LYS A 63 2.34 2.46 7.24
CA LYS A 63 1.28 1.57 7.70
C LYS A 63 1.75 0.61 8.76
N TYR A 64 2.98 0.13 8.64
CA TYR A 64 3.56 -0.70 9.69
C TYR A 64 3.64 0.06 11.00
N GLU A 65 4.10 1.30 10.94
CA GLU A 65 4.21 2.12 12.14
C GLU A 65 2.85 2.39 12.74
N GLU A 66 1.90 2.72 11.90
CA GLU A 66 0.55 3.01 12.36
C GLU A 66 -0.06 1.79 13.03
N THR A 67 0.09 0.64 12.40
CA THR A 67 -0.46 -0.60 12.94
C THR A 67 0.21 -0.97 14.25
N ARG A 68 1.51 -0.76 14.33
CA ARG A 68 2.22 -1.07 15.56
C ARG A 68 1.74 -0.17 16.70
N ARG A 69 1.55 1.12 16.41
CA ARG A 69 1.05 2.04 17.42
C ARG A 69 -0.34 1.66 17.87
N LEU A 70 -1.19 1.28 16.93
CA LEU A 70 -2.52 0.82 17.28
C LEU A 70 -2.48 -0.44 18.12
N GLY A 71 -1.59 -1.36 17.77
CA GLY A 71 -1.43 -2.58 18.53
C GLY A 71 -1.03 -2.30 19.96
N LEU A 72 -0.08 -1.41 20.15
CA LEU A 72 0.32 -1.04 21.50
C LEU A 72 -0.80 -0.34 22.24
N TRP A 73 -1.49 0.53 21.55
CA TRP A 73 -2.56 1.30 22.16
C TRP A 73 -3.71 0.42 22.62
N HIS A 74 -4.04 -0.60 21.82
CA HIS A 74 -5.18 -1.46 22.12
C HIS A 74 -4.78 -2.78 22.74
N GLN A 75 -3.56 -2.91 23.16
CA GLN A 75 -3.04 -4.22 23.56
C GLN A 75 -3.90 -4.84 24.64
N ALA A 76 -4.26 -4.08 25.66
CA ALA A 76 -5.04 -4.60 26.76
C ALA A 76 -6.46 -4.94 26.33
N ASP A 77 -7.02 -4.14 25.43
CA ASP A 77 -8.39 -4.32 24.99
C ASP A 77 -8.56 -5.59 24.18
N PHE A 78 -7.53 -5.95 23.41
CA PHE A 78 -7.65 -7.07 22.49
C PHE A 78 -6.98 -8.32 22.99
N ALA A 79 -6.55 -8.32 24.24
CA ALA A 79 -5.81 -9.47 24.76
C ALA A 79 -6.65 -10.73 24.75
N ASP A 80 -7.95 -10.61 24.94
CA ASP A 80 -8.81 -11.79 25.00
C ASP A 80 -9.60 -11.99 23.73
N LEU A 81 -9.10 -11.48 22.62
CA LEU A 81 -9.75 -11.71 21.33
C LEU A 81 -8.76 -12.36 20.37
N PRO A 82 -8.15 -13.45 20.77
CA PRO A 82 -7.11 -14.04 19.93
C PRO A 82 -7.62 -14.51 18.56
N GLU A 83 -8.82 -15.00 18.51
CA GLU A 83 -9.35 -15.48 17.25
C GLU A 83 -9.58 -14.34 16.27
N PHE A 84 -9.66 -13.14 16.78
CA PHE A 84 -9.80 -11.98 15.94
C PHE A 84 -8.56 -11.78 15.09
N PHE A 85 -7.42 -12.14 15.62
CA PHE A 85 -6.17 -12.00 14.90
C PHE A 85 -5.81 -13.26 14.16
N ALA A 86 -6.25 -14.31 14.72
CA ALA A 86 -5.90 -15.53 14.10
C ALA A 86 -6.47 -15.55 12.75
N PRO A 87 -6.71 -15.51 12.41
CA PRO A 87 -6.96 -15.75 11.25
C PRO A 87 -6.66 -15.57 10.28
N ALA A 88 -6.93 -15.40 10.74
CA ALA A 88 -7.09 -15.35 9.95
C ALA A 88 -6.44 -15.55 9.08
N SER A 89 -6.24 -15.64 9.20
CA SER A 89 -5.73 -15.71 8.63
C SER A 89 -5.31 -16.19 8.07
N GLY A 90 -5.20 -16.32 8.19
CA GLY A 90 -4.84 -16.58 7.75
C GLY A 90 -4.68 -16.63 7.14
N ALA A 91 -4.69 -16.60 7.23
CA ALA A 91 -4.51 -16.54 6.75
C ALA A 91 -4.23 -16.37 6.61
#